data_88dff4b86a00c3ec4bcb744a65e6324c
#
_entry.id   88dff4b86a00c3ec4bcb744a65e6324c
#
_cell.length_a   1.000
_cell.length_b   1.000
_cell.length_c   1.000
_cell.angle_alpha   90.00
_cell.angle_beta   90.00
_cell.angle_gamma   90.00
#
_symmetry.space_group_name_H-M   'P 1'
#
loop_
_entity.id
_entity.type
_entity.pdbx_description
1 polymer ?
#
loop_
_entity_poly.entity_id
_entity_poly.type
_entity_poly.pdbx_seq_one_letter_code
_entity_poly.pdbx_strand_id
1 'polypeptide(L)'
;MTDAALFIRWGATAGGRERQSVELFADSLRYLTGLVEQGRVASVEPFFLEPHGGDLEGFFIVRGDLEELNSLRIDDTFQRLATKAQVIVRNFGVIGATTGERLNKHMAWFAAAAGEVDAGR
;
A
#
# COMPACT_ATOMS: atom_id res chain seq x y z
N MET A 1 -13.62 1.20 -11.12
CA MET A 1 -12.69 2.25 -11.61
C MET A 1 -11.40 2.17 -10.82
N THR A 2 -10.26 2.32 -11.49
CA THR A 2 -8.94 2.22 -10.84
C THR A 2 -8.46 3.64 -10.49
N ASP A 3 -8.98 4.18 -9.41
CA ASP A 3 -8.72 5.56 -8.99
C ASP A 3 -8.02 5.65 -7.63
N ALA A 4 -7.59 4.52 -7.10
CA ALA A 4 -6.92 4.46 -5.81
C ALA A 4 -5.87 3.35 -5.80
N ALA A 5 -4.99 3.41 -4.82
CA ALA A 5 -3.98 2.39 -4.62
C ALA A 5 -3.66 2.25 -3.13
N LEU A 6 -3.14 1.10 -2.75
CA LEU A 6 -2.49 0.90 -1.47
C LEU A 6 -0.99 0.75 -1.73
N PHE A 7 -0.22 1.52 -1.00
CA PHE A 7 1.23 1.41 -0.97
C PHE A 7 1.57 0.67 0.32
N ILE A 8 1.94 -0.61 0.17
CA ILE A 8 2.25 -1.48 1.31
C ILE A 8 3.77 -1.59 1.37
N ARG A 9 4.37 -0.92 2.34
CA ARG A 9 5.82 -0.79 2.42
C ARG A 9 6.39 -1.56 3.59
N TRP A 10 7.66 -1.96 3.49
CA TRP A 10 8.39 -2.58 4.60
C TRP A 10 9.85 -2.18 4.56
N GLY A 11 10.46 -2.19 5.74
CA GLY A 11 11.89 -1.96 5.91
C GLY A 11 12.63 -3.27 6.15
N ALA A 12 13.74 -3.19 6.89
CA ALA A 12 14.58 -4.33 7.15
C ALA A 12 13.86 -5.42 7.95
N THR A 13 14.19 -6.67 7.68
CA THR A 13 13.73 -7.80 8.48
C THR A 13 14.35 -7.74 9.88
N ALA A 14 13.56 -8.02 10.89
CA ALA A 14 14.07 -8.14 12.26
C ALA A 14 15.06 -9.29 12.34
N GLY A 15 16.15 -9.09 13.11
CA GLY A 15 17.19 -10.11 13.24
C GLY A 15 16.64 -11.46 13.69
N GLY A 16 17.06 -12.53 13.01
CA GLY A 16 16.59 -13.88 13.28
C GLY A 16 15.26 -14.24 12.64
N ARG A 17 14.64 -13.32 11.90
CA ARG A 17 13.33 -13.53 11.27
C ARG A 17 13.40 -13.67 9.76
N GLU A 18 14.57 -13.94 9.20
CA GLU A 18 14.78 -13.94 7.75
C GLU A 18 13.91 -14.97 7.04
N ARG A 19 13.79 -16.18 7.60
CA ARG A 19 12.93 -17.22 7.01
C ARG A 19 11.47 -16.80 7.04
N GLN A 20 11.00 -16.27 8.17
CA GLN A 20 9.63 -15.81 8.31
C GLN A 20 9.33 -14.68 7.36
N SER A 21 10.30 -13.80 7.11
CA SER A 21 10.15 -12.70 6.15
C SER A 21 9.90 -13.23 4.74
N VAL A 22 10.66 -14.23 4.30
CA VAL A 22 10.48 -14.83 2.98
C VAL A 22 9.11 -15.50 2.87
N GLU A 23 8.72 -16.25 3.89
CA GLU A 23 7.42 -16.92 3.92
C GLU A 23 6.27 -15.89 3.90
N LEU A 24 6.40 -14.83 4.68
CA LEU A 24 5.39 -13.77 4.74
C LEU A 24 5.23 -13.08 3.39
N PHE A 25 6.34 -12.81 2.71
CA PHE A 25 6.29 -12.21 1.38
C PHE A 25 5.54 -13.11 0.40
N ALA A 26 5.88 -14.40 0.39
CA ALA A 26 5.24 -15.38 -0.49
C ALA A 26 3.74 -15.49 -0.20
N ASP A 27 3.36 -15.57 1.06
CA ASP A 27 1.96 -15.67 1.48
C ASP A 27 1.19 -14.40 1.11
N SER A 28 1.81 -13.24 1.33
CA SER A 28 1.19 -11.94 1.03
C SER A 28 0.98 -11.79 -0.48
N LEU A 29 1.98 -12.14 -1.27
CA LEU A 29 1.87 -12.06 -2.73
C LEU A 29 0.79 -13.01 -3.25
N ARG A 30 0.73 -14.22 -2.71
CA ARG A 30 -0.32 -15.19 -3.09
C ARG A 30 -1.71 -14.66 -2.76
N TYR A 31 -1.88 -14.11 -1.57
CA TYR A 31 -3.15 -13.52 -1.16
C TYR A 31 -3.58 -12.38 -2.08
N LEU A 32 -2.66 -11.43 -2.32
CA LEU A 32 -2.95 -10.26 -3.16
C LEU A 32 -3.21 -10.66 -4.61
N THR A 33 -2.45 -11.61 -5.15
CA THR A 33 -2.67 -12.14 -6.50
C THR A 33 -4.05 -12.81 -6.60
N GLY A 34 -4.45 -13.51 -5.57
CA GLY A 34 -5.79 -14.09 -5.48
C GLY A 34 -6.90 -13.04 -5.56
N LEU A 35 -6.68 -11.87 -4.99
CA LEU A 35 -7.65 -10.76 -5.08
C LEU A 35 -7.77 -10.23 -6.51
N VAL A 36 -6.68 -10.22 -7.26
CA VAL A 36 -6.72 -9.87 -8.70
C VAL A 36 -7.57 -10.88 -9.45
N GLU A 37 -7.35 -12.17 -9.21
CA GLU A 37 -8.10 -13.24 -9.88
C GLU A 37 -9.59 -13.18 -9.54
N GLN A 38 -9.93 -12.77 -8.32
CA GLN A 38 -11.33 -12.60 -7.89
C GLN A 38 -11.95 -11.29 -8.40
N GLY A 39 -11.19 -10.44 -9.05
CA GLY A 39 -11.68 -9.15 -9.53
C GLY A 39 -11.86 -8.10 -8.44
N ARG A 40 -11.33 -8.34 -7.24
CA ARG A 40 -11.46 -7.38 -6.13
C ARG A 40 -10.48 -6.23 -6.23
N VAL A 41 -9.31 -6.45 -6.83
CA VAL A 41 -8.35 -5.40 -7.12
C VAL A 41 -7.92 -5.52 -8.58
N ALA A 42 -7.44 -4.42 -9.15
CA ALA A 42 -7.06 -4.40 -10.57
C ALA A 42 -5.69 -5.00 -10.81
N SER A 43 -4.72 -4.71 -9.93
CA SER A 43 -3.35 -5.19 -10.11
C SER A 43 -2.59 -5.18 -8.80
N VAL A 44 -1.55 -5.99 -8.75
CA VAL A 44 -0.59 -6.03 -7.66
C VAL A 44 0.80 -6.04 -8.27
N GLU A 45 1.63 -5.11 -7.83
CA GLU A 45 3.01 -5.01 -8.31
C GLU A 45 3.96 -5.06 -7.13
N PRO A 46 4.78 -6.12 -7.00
CA PRO A 46 5.81 -6.18 -5.96
C PRO A 46 7.10 -5.53 -6.43
N PHE A 47 7.79 -4.84 -5.52
CA PHE A 47 9.08 -4.22 -5.79
C PHE A 47 10.04 -4.53 -4.64
N PHE A 48 11.23 -5.01 -4.98
CA PHE A 48 12.36 -5.07 -4.05
C PHE A 48 13.35 -4.01 -4.48
N LEU A 49 13.78 -3.20 -3.53
CA LEU A 49 14.72 -2.14 -3.82
C LEU A 49 16.16 -2.65 -3.70
N GLU A 50 17.01 -2.13 -4.56
CA GLU A 50 18.44 -2.38 -4.42
C GLU A 50 18.95 -1.66 -3.17
N PRO A 51 20.05 -2.14 -2.55
CA PRO A 51 20.60 -1.50 -1.36
C PRO A 51 20.89 0.00 -1.61
N HIS A 52 20.35 0.87 -0.75
CA HIS A 52 20.47 2.31 -0.94
C HIS A 52 20.70 3.09 0.35
N GLY A 53 20.88 2.36 1.48
CA GLY A 53 21.17 2.98 2.77
C GLY A 53 19.96 3.54 3.52
N GLY A 54 18.78 3.50 2.93
CA GLY A 54 17.55 3.95 3.57
C GLY A 54 16.83 2.84 4.32
N ASP A 55 15.66 3.16 4.85
CA ASP A 55 14.85 2.26 5.66
C ASP A 55 13.70 1.61 4.88
N LEU A 56 13.70 1.70 3.57
CA LEU A 56 12.71 1.08 2.68
C LEU A 56 13.38 -0.06 1.91
N GLU A 57 12.90 -1.29 2.14
CA GLU A 57 13.44 -2.46 1.45
C GLU A 57 12.60 -2.86 0.25
N GLY A 58 11.31 -2.66 0.31
CA GLY A 58 10.42 -2.99 -0.78
C GLY A 58 9.00 -2.56 -0.50
N PHE A 59 8.13 -2.82 -1.48
CA PHE A 59 6.72 -2.47 -1.34
C PHE A 59 5.88 -3.22 -2.37
N PHE A 60 4.58 -3.29 -2.09
CA PHE A 60 3.56 -3.64 -3.08
C PHE A 60 2.80 -2.38 -3.46
N ILE A 61 2.45 -2.26 -4.73
CA ILE A 61 1.42 -1.31 -5.16
C ILE A 61 0.20 -2.13 -5.55
N VAL A 62 -0.90 -1.91 -4.84
CA VAL A 62 -2.17 -2.58 -5.09
C VAL A 62 -3.14 -1.54 -5.63
N ARG A 63 -3.53 -1.67 -6.90
CA ARG A 63 -4.42 -0.71 -7.57
C ARG A 63 -5.84 -1.24 -7.59
N GLY A 64 -6.79 -0.33 -7.44
CA GLY A 64 -8.17 -0.74 -7.48
C GLY A 64 -9.14 0.42 -7.26
N ASP A 65 -10.39 0.05 -7.03
CA ASP A 65 -11.44 0.97 -6.67
C ASP A 65 -11.31 1.34 -5.19
N LEU A 66 -11.51 2.61 -4.86
CA LEU A 66 -11.33 3.12 -3.49
C LEU A 66 -12.16 2.34 -2.48
N GLU A 67 -13.44 2.11 -2.78
CA GLU A 67 -14.32 1.40 -1.85
C GLU A 67 -13.86 -0.02 -1.60
N GLU A 68 -13.44 -0.71 -2.65
CA GLU A 68 -12.94 -2.08 -2.54
C GLU A 68 -11.62 -2.14 -1.77
N LEU A 69 -10.72 -1.19 -2.00
CA LEU A 69 -9.46 -1.13 -1.24
C LEU A 69 -9.70 -0.83 0.23
N ASN A 70 -10.65 0.04 0.54
CA ASN A 70 -11.01 0.32 1.94
C ASN A 70 -11.62 -0.92 2.60
N SER A 71 -12.48 -1.65 1.89
CA SER A 71 -13.04 -2.91 2.38
C SER A 71 -11.95 -3.95 2.64
N LEU A 72 -10.96 -4.01 1.76
CA LEU A 72 -9.82 -4.93 1.90
C LEU A 72 -9.05 -4.67 3.19
N ARG A 73 -8.86 -3.42 3.57
CA ARG A 73 -8.06 -3.07 4.76
C ARG A 73 -8.67 -3.56 6.06
N ILE A 74 -9.97 -3.80 6.09
CA ILE A 74 -10.65 -4.33 7.29
C ILE A 74 -10.93 -5.83 7.19
N ASP A 75 -10.53 -6.47 6.09
CA ASP A 75 -10.65 -7.91 5.90
C ASP A 75 -9.71 -8.64 6.88
N ASP A 76 -10.22 -9.67 7.55
CA ASP A 76 -9.45 -10.40 8.57
C ASP A 76 -8.14 -10.95 8.02
N THR A 77 -8.16 -11.52 6.83
CA THR A 77 -6.94 -12.10 6.24
C THR A 77 -5.89 -11.02 6.01
N PHE A 78 -6.31 -9.88 5.48
CA PHE A 78 -5.40 -8.75 5.28
C PHE A 78 -4.81 -8.28 6.61
N GLN A 79 -5.66 -8.13 7.63
CA GLN A 79 -5.21 -7.63 8.93
C GLN A 79 -4.27 -8.61 9.64
N ARG A 80 -4.50 -9.91 9.49
CA ARG A 80 -3.59 -10.93 10.05
C ARG A 80 -2.21 -10.87 9.40
N LEU A 81 -2.16 -10.72 8.08
CA LEU A 81 -0.89 -10.58 7.37
C LEU A 81 -0.18 -9.28 7.78
N ALA A 82 -0.92 -8.17 7.88
CA ALA A 82 -0.37 -6.89 8.31
C ALA A 82 0.18 -6.96 9.74
N THR A 83 -0.55 -7.61 10.65
CA THR A 83 -0.09 -7.79 12.03
C THR A 83 1.18 -8.62 12.09
N LYS A 84 1.23 -9.70 11.31
CA LYS A 84 2.43 -10.54 11.24
C LYS A 84 3.61 -9.74 10.69
N ALA A 85 3.37 -8.89 9.69
CA ALA A 85 4.41 -8.04 9.14
C ALA A 85 5.01 -7.10 10.18
N GLN A 86 4.19 -6.54 11.05
CA GLN A 86 4.66 -5.65 12.12
C GLN A 86 5.64 -6.33 13.07
N VAL A 87 5.51 -7.65 13.24
CA VAL A 87 6.43 -8.42 14.09
C VAL A 87 7.73 -8.75 13.36
N ILE A 88 7.65 -8.98 12.05
CA ILE A 88 8.75 -9.56 11.26
C ILE A 88 9.64 -8.49 10.63
N VAL A 89 9.06 -7.38 10.16
CA VAL A 89 9.82 -6.32 9.48
C VAL A 89 9.68 -4.99 10.23
N ARG A 90 10.64 -4.10 9.97
CA ARG A 90 10.60 -2.74 10.49
C ARG A 90 9.87 -1.83 9.52
N ASN A 91 9.31 -0.75 10.05
CA ASN A 91 8.72 0.32 9.24
C ASN A 91 7.65 -0.20 8.27
N PHE A 92 6.87 -1.17 8.72
CA PHE A 92 5.74 -1.67 7.94
C PHE A 92 4.65 -0.60 7.92
N GLY A 93 4.05 -0.39 6.74
CA GLY A 93 2.95 0.55 6.62
C GLY A 93 2.04 0.20 5.45
N VAL A 94 0.78 0.55 5.59
CA VAL A 94 -0.23 0.43 4.55
C VAL A 94 -0.76 1.84 4.32
N ILE A 95 -0.44 2.42 3.18
CA ILE A 95 -0.72 3.83 2.90
C ILE A 95 -1.68 3.91 1.73
N GLY A 96 -2.82 4.55 1.95
CA GLY A 96 -3.77 4.81 0.87
C GLY A 96 -3.28 5.93 -0.03
N ALA A 97 -3.51 5.79 -1.33
CA ALA A 97 -3.12 6.77 -2.32
C ALA A 97 -4.24 6.95 -3.34
N THR A 98 -4.28 8.12 -3.94
CA THR A 98 -5.25 8.41 -5.00
C THR A 98 -4.51 8.55 -6.33
N THR A 99 -5.17 8.13 -7.40
CA THR A 99 -4.63 8.20 -8.75
C THR A 99 -5.76 8.54 -9.73
N GLY A 100 -5.42 8.81 -10.99
CA GLY A 100 -6.40 9.04 -12.03
C GLY A 100 -7.32 10.22 -11.75
N GLU A 101 -8.61 10.02 -11.99
CA GLU A 101 -9.61 11.08 -11.80
C GLU A 101 -9.66 11.58 -10.36
N ARG A 102 -9.50 10.70 -9.38
CA ARG A 102 -9.51 11.12 -7.98
C ARG A 102 -8.32 12.01 -7.65
N LEU A 103 -7.17 11.71 -8.23
CA LEU A 103 -5.99 12.59 -8.08
C LEU A 103 -6.27 13.96 -8.67
N ASN A 104 -6.89 14.03 -9.85
CA ASN A 104 -7.23 15.28 -10.49
C ASN A 104 -8.17 16.12 -9.62
N LYS A 105 -9.15 15.48 -9.00
CA LYS A 105 -10.05 16.18 -8.06
C LYS A 105 -9.30 16.73 -6.86
N HIS A 106 -8.41 15.95 -6.28
CA HIS A 106 -7.61 16.40 -5.13
C HIS A 106 -6.71 17.57 -5.51
N MET A 107 -6.12 17.54 -6.70
CA MET A 107 -5.28 18.64 -7.16
C MET A 107 -6.12 19.92 -7.36
N ALA A 108 -7.34 19.79 -7.87
CA ALA A 108 -8.24 20.93 -8.00
C ALA A 108 -8.63 21.50 -6.64
N TRP A 109 -8.94 20.65 -5.67
CA TRP A 109 -9.25 21.08 -4.31
C TRP A 109 -8.06 21.76 -3.64
N PHE A 110 -6.87 21.23 -3.86
CA PHE A 110 -5.63 21.81 -3.32
C PHE A 110 -5.42 23.22 -3.90
N ALA A 111 -5.56 23.38 -5.20
CA ALA A 111 -5.42 24.68 -5.85
C ALA A 111 -6.45 25.69 -5.34
N ALA A 112 -7.71 25.25 -5.19
CA ALA A 112 -8.77 26.11 -4.66
C ALA A 112 -8.48 26.53 -3.20
N ALA A 113 -8.07 25.57 -2.37
CA ALA A 113 -7.73 25.85 -0.97
C ALA A 113 -6.55 26.82 -0.86
N ALA A 114 -5.54 26.67 -1.69
CA ALA A 114 -4.39 27.59 -1.72
C ALA A 114 -4.82 29.01 -2.10
N GLY A 115 -5.72 29.13 -3.07
CA GLY A 115 -6.29 30.43 -3.46
C GLY A 115 -7.08 31.09 -2.33
N GLU A 116 -7.87 30.29 -1.60
CA GLU A 116 -8.63 30.80 -0.45
C GLU A 116 -7.72 31.30 0.67
N VAL A 117 -6.65 30.55 0.97
CA VAL A 117 -5.68 30.98 1.98
C VAL A 117 -5.00 32.27 1.58
N ASP A 118 -4.58 32.40 0.32
CA ASP A 118 -3.96 33.63 -0.20
C ASP A 118 -4.92 34.80 -0.17
N ALA A 119 -6.18 34.60 -0.54
CA ALA A 119 -7.21 35.63 -0.54
C ALA A 119 -7.56 36.10 0.87
N GLY A 120 -7.39 35.25 1.88
CA GLY A 120 -7.68 35.55 3.28
C GLY A 120 -6.67 36.43 3.97
N ARG A 121 -5.64 36.86 3.29
CA ARG A 121 -4.58 37.72 3.86
C ARG A 121 -5.04 39.20 3.97
#